data_e8248aafc7373e37b2f2edaea3f5b83b
#
_entry.id   e8248aafc7373e37b2f2edaea3f5b83b
#
_cell.length_a   1.000
_cell.length_b   1.000
_cell.length_c   1.000
_cell.angle_alpha   90.00
_cell.angle_beta   90.00
_cell.angle_gamma   90.00
#
_symmetry.space_group_name_H-M   'P 1'
#
loop_
_entity.id
_entity.type
_entity.pdbx_description
1 polymer ?
#
loop_
_entity_poly.entity_id
_entity_poly.type
_entity_poly.pdbx_seq_one_letter_code
_entity_poly.pdbx_strand_id
1 'polypeptide(L)'
;KVHNGFHAIAGEWGHITLGWMYPEEYPGIECYCGQRGCLETYISGTGFENEYQLQTGIRKRGREIVEILEQGDDAAERVMEIYENRLARAIATAVNFLDPDVLVLGGGMSNISRIYKTVPGLVQKWTFGGEFTTPIRPAKHGDSSGVRGAAWLW
;
A
#
# COMPACT_ATOMS: atom_id res chain seq x y z
N LYS A 1 -21.77 -6.82 4.78
CA LYS A 1 -21.47 -7.85 5.79
C LYS A 1 -19.98 -8.12 5.77
N VAL A 2 -19.34 -8.15 6.95
CA VAL A 2 -17.92 -8.52 7.07
C VAL A 2 -17.74 -9.98 6.63
N HIS A 3 -16.73 -10.20 5.77
CA HIS A 3 -16.35 -11.53 5.31
C HIS A 3 -15.20 -12.05 6.17
N ASN A 4 -15.46 -13.05 7.00
CA ASN A 4 -14.44 -13.60 7.91
C ASN A 4 -13.66 -14.77 7.31
N GLY A 5 -14.24 -15.48 6.34
CA GLY A 5 -13.69 -16.74 5.84
C GLY A 5 -13.86 -17.89 6.85
N PHE A 6 -13.52 -19.10 6.43
CA PHE A 6 -13.66 -20.31 7.25
C PHE A 6 -12.69 -20.32 8.44
N HIS A 7 -11.48 -19.84 8.24
CA HIS A 7 -10.43 -19.78 9.27
C HIS A 7 -10.31 -18.42 9.95
N ALA A 8 -11.27 -17.52 9.73
CA ALA A 8 -11.26 -16.13 10.22
C ALA A 8 -10.00 -15.31 9.81
N ILE A 9 -9.41 -15.65 8.67
CA ILE A 9 -8.23 -14.96 8.09
C ILE A 9 -8.55 -14.26 6.76
N ALA A 10 -9.82 -14.13 6.42
CA ALA A 10 -10.20 -13.38 5.23
C ALA A 10 -9.76 -11.92 5.35
N GLY A 11 -9.08 -11.43 4.33
CA GLY A 11 -8.55 -10.07 4.31
C GLY A 11 -7.09 -9.93 4.75
N GLU A 12 -6.38 -11.02 5.07
CA GLU A 12 -4.93 -11.01 5.32
C GLU A 12 -4.12 -10.74 4.03
N TRP A 13 -4.61 -9.80 3.26
CA TRP A 13 -4.03 -9.36 2.00
C TRP A 13 -2.60 -8.81 2.15
N GLY A 14 -2.28 -8.21 3.29
CA GLY A 14 -0.94 -7.74 3.59
C GLY A 14 0.13 -8.83 3.55
N HIS A 15 -0.27 -10.11 3.75
CA HIS A 15 0.63 -11.26 3.79
C HIS A 15 0.68 -12.10 2.50
N ILE A 16 0.05 -11.63 1.42
CA ILE A 16 0.31 -12.20 0.08
C ILE A 16 1.56 -11.56 -0.54
N THR A 17 2.19 -12.25 -1.46
CA THR A 17 3.37 -11.74 -2.18
C THR A 17 3.00 -10.56 -3.08
N LEU A 18 3.86 -9.54 -3.16
CA LEU A 18 3.72 -8.44 -4.09
C LEU A 18 3.66 -8.97 -5.53
N GLY A 19 2.60 -8.65 -6.24
CA GLY A 19 2.42 -9.06 -7.64
C GLY A 19 3.43 -8.38 -8.58
N TRP A 20 3.77 -9.07 -9.68
CA TRP A 20 4.64 -8.54 -10.73
C TRP A 20 5.95 -7.95 -10.20
N MET A 21 6.61 -8.67 -9.26
CA MET A 21 7.90 -8.23 -8.71
C MET A 21 8.92 -8.05 -9.82
N TYR A 22 9.65 -6.94 -9.76
CA TYR A 22 10.81 -6.74 -10.62
C TYR A 22 12.00 -7.60 -10.14
N PRO A 23 12.97 -7.90 -11.02
CA PRO A 23 14.14 -8.72 -10.64
C PRO A 23 14.87 -8.22 -9.38
N GLU A 24 14.99 -6.90 -9.22
CA GLU A 24 15.63 -6.26 -8.06
C GLU A 24 14.83 -6.37 -6.77
N GLU A 25 13.54 -6.64 -6.85
CA GLU A 25 12.69 -6.87 -5.69
C GLU A 25 12.70 -8.32 -5.19
N TYR A 26 13.23 -9.25 -6.00
CA TYR A 26 13.28 -10.65 -5.68
C TYR A 26 14.52 -10.99 -4.83
N PRO A 27 14.46 -11.91 -3.83
CA PRO A 27 13.35 -12.78 -3.43
C PRO A 27 12.34 -12.14 -2.48
N GLY A 28 12.39 -10.84 -2.28
CA GLY A 28 11.52 -10.10 -1.40
C GLY A 28 12.07 -9.89 0.02
N ILE A 29 11.52 -8.89 0.69
CA ILE A 29 11.85 -8.53 2.07
C ILE A 29 11.27 -9.59 3.02
N GLU A 30 12.03 -9.96 4.06
CA GLU A 30 11.53 -10.84 5.10
C GLU A 30 10.37 -10.21 5.87
N CYS A 31 9.30 -10.98 6.05
CA CYS A 31 8.15 -10.58 6.83
C CYS A 31 8.13 -11.33 8.16
N TYR A 32 7.59 -10.70 9.20
CA TYR A 32 7.45 -11.34 10.52
C TYR A 32 6.58 -12.60 10.49
N CYS A 33 5.72 -12.78 9.47
CA CYS A 33 4.93 -14.00 9.29
C CYS A 33 5.77 -15.21 8.83
N GLY A 34 7.07 -15.04 8.61
CA GLY A 34 8.00 -16.08 8.16
C GLY A 34 8.10 -16.24 6.64
N GLN A 35 7.32 -15.47 5.87
CA GLN A 35 7.39 -15.45 4.41
C GLN A 35 8.24 -14.28 3.91
N ARG A 36 8.49 -14.23 2.59
CA ARG A 36 9.19 -13.14 1.92
C ARG A 36 8.28 -12.45 0.90
N GLY A 37 8.52 -11.16 0.71
CA GLY A 37 7.84 -10.39 -0.33
C GLY A 37 6.38 -10.06 -0.02
N CYS A 38 5.96 -10.14 1.24
CA CYS A 38 4.61 -9.76 1.66
C CYS A 38 4.31 -8.29 1.34
N LEU A 39 3.11 -8.00 0.88
CA LEU A 39 2.68 -6.63 0.55
C LEU A 39 2.94 -5.64 1.68
N GLU A 40 2.69 -6.04 2.93
CA GLU A 40 2.89 -5.20 4.10
C GLU A 40 4.31 -4.65 4.21
N THR A 41 5.34 -5.44 3.82
CA THR A 41 6.73 -5.00 3.87
C THR A 41 7.06 -3.88 2.88
N TYR A 42 6.19 -3.64 1.91
CA TYR A 42 6.37 -2.63 0.86
C TYR A 42 5.42 -1.45 0.97
N ILE A 43 4.12 -1.71 1.25
CA ILE A 43 3.07 -0.70 1.16
C ILE A 43 2.57 -0.18 2.51
N SER A 44 3.15 -0.64 3.62
CA SER A 44 2.91 -0.04 4.94
C SER A 44 3.74 1.23 5.15
N GLY A 45 3.40 2.02 6.18
CA GLY A 45 4.22 3.16 6.59
C GLY A 45 5.65 2.73 6.94
N THR A 46 5.81 1.59 7.61
CA THR A 46 7.13 1.01 7.91
C THR A 46 7.88 0.61 6.64
N GLY A 47 7.19 0.04 5.65
CA GLY A 47 7.77 -0.28 4.35
C GLY A 47 8.30 0.96 3.63
N PHE A 48 7.54 2.06 3.66
CA PHE A 48 7.94 3.35 3.12
C PHE A 48 9.18 3.94 3.83
N GLU A 49 9.22 3.90 5.16
CA GLU A 49 10.37 4.32 5.97
C GLU A 49 11.63 3.48 5.68
N ASN A 50 11.47 2.18 5.55
CA ASN A 50 12.56 1.25 5.25
C ASN A 50 13.13 1.48 3.84
N GLU A 51 12.27 1.73 2.84
CA GLU A 51 12.72 2.07 1.49
C GLU A 51 13.54 3.35 1.49
N TYR A 52 13.08 4.40 2.20
CA TYR A 52 13.85 5.64 2.33
C TYR A 52 15.22 5.39 2.98
N GLN A 53 15.27 4.62 4.06
CA GLN A 53 16.53 4.25 4.70
C GLN A 53 17.45 3.46 3.77
N LEU A 54 16.90 2.56 2.96
CA LEU A 54 17.66 1.78 1.98
C LEU A 54 18.30 2.69 0.92
N GLN A 55 17.54 3.66 0.39
CA GLN A 55 17.98 4.56 -0.67
C GLN A 55 18.99 5.62 -0.20
N THR A 56 18.89 6.06 1.07
CA THR A 56 19.66 7.21 1.57
C THR A 56 20.65 6.87 2.68
N GLY A 57 20.52 5.72 3.32
CA GLY A 57 21.24 5.38 4.55
C GLY A 57 20.70 6.13 5.79
N ILE A 58 19.69 6.99 5.65
CA ILE A 58 19.16 7.85 6.71
C ILE A 58 17.80 7.31 7.17
N ARG A 59 17.63 7.13 8.48
CA ARG A 59 16.36 6.74 9.05
C ARG A 59 15.48 7.96 9.33
N LYS A 60 14.30 7.99 8.73
CA LYS A 60 13.25 9.01 8.95
C LYS A 60 11.90 8.36 9.14
N ARG A 61 11.00 9.04 9.86
CA ARG A 61 9.60 8.64 9.96
C ARG A 61 8.84 9.03 8.70
N GLY A 62 7.81 8.29 8.36
CA GLY A 62 7.00 8.54 7.17
C GLY A 62 6.54 9.99 7.03
N ARG A 63 6.13 10.63 8.16
CA ARG A 63 5.77 12.05 8.19
C ARG A 63 6.93 12.96 7.76
N GLU A 64 8.12 12.73 8.28
CA GLU A 64 9.32 13.51 7.95
C GLU A 64 9.72 13.36 6.48
N ILE A 65 9.53 12.14 5.93
CA ILE A 65 9.78 11.88 4.51
C ILE A 65 8.78 12.65 3.64
N VAL A 66 7.52 12.69 4.02
CA VAL A 66 6.50 13.46 3.30
C VAL A 66 6.76 14.96 3.39
N GLU A 67 7.21 15.47 4.55
CA GLU A 67 7.56 16.89 4.72
C GLU A 67 8.71 17.33 3.79
N ILE A 68 9.77 16.50 3.67
CA ILE A 68 10.88 16.83 2.75
C ILE A 68 10.51 16.56 1.28
N LEU A 69 9.62 15.63 0.99
CA LEU A 69 9.04 15.45 -0.34
C LEU A 69 8.33 16.72 -0.82
N GLU A 70 7.53 17.37 0.06
CA GLU A 70 6.86 18.63 -0.24
C GLU A 70 7.84 19.80 -0.46
N GLN A 71 9.07 19.67 0.05
CA GLN A 71 10.17 20.62 -0.16
C GLN A 71 11.00 20.34 -1.43
N GLY A 72 10.67 19.27 -2.17
CA GLY A 72 11.32 18.91 -3.42
C GLY A 72 12.59 18.06 -3.26
N ASP A 73 12.70 17.26 -2.18
CA ASP A 73 13.81 16.33 -2.01
C ASP A 73 13.74 15.18 -3.02
N ASP A 74 14.79 15.04 -3.84
CA ASP A 74 14.85 14.05 -4.93
C ASP A 74 14.81 12.60 -4.41
N ALA A 75 15.37 12.31 -3.23
CA ALA A 75 15.36 10.98 -2.68
C ALA A 75 13.97 10.60 -2.16
N ALA A 76 13.28 11.53 -1.50
CA ALA A 76 11.90 11.35 -1.07
C ALA A 76 10.96 11.20 -2.28
N GLU A 77 11.20 11.93 -3.37
CA GLU A 77 10.43 11.80 -4.61
C GLU A 77 10.57 10.37 -5.20
N ARG A 78 11.80 9.88 -5.35
CA ARG A 78 12.05 8.50 -5.86
C ARG A 78 11.40 7.44 -4.97
N VAL A 79 11.49 7.57 -3.65
CA VAL A 79 10.89 6.63 -2.71
C VAL A 79 9.37 6.66 -2.82
N MET A 80 8.78 7.84 -3.00
CA MET A 80 7.34 7.97 -3.20
C MET A 80 6.88 7.33 -4.52
N GLU A 81 7.62 7.50 -5.61
CA GLU A 81 7.33 6.85 -6.90
C GLU A 81 7.39 5.32 -6.81
N ILE A 82 8.40 4.78 -6.11
CA ILE A 82 8.51 3.35 -5.83
C ILE A 82 7.30 2.86 -5.02
N TYR A 83 6.93 3.60 -3.98
CA TYR A 83 5.77 3.27 -3.15
C TYR A 83 4.47 3.27 -3.97
N GLU A 84 4.24 4.30 -4.76
CA GLU A 84 3.04 4.42 -5.63
C GLU A 84 2.95 3.26 -6.64
N ASN A 85 4.08 2.87 -7.23
CA ASN A 85 4.12 1.72 -8.14
C ASN A 85 3.79 0.41 -7.43
N ARG A 86 4.37 0.16 -6.25
CA ARG A 86 4.09 -1.04 -5.45
C ARG A 86 2.64 -1.07 -4.97
N LEU A 87 2.11 0.06 -4.51
CA LEU A 87 0.71 0.18 -4.11
C LEU A 87 -0.23 -0.10 -5.30
N ALA A 88 0.10 0.39 -6.48
CA ALA A 88 -0.69 0.14 -7.68
C ALA A 88 -0.74 -1.35 -8.04
N ARG A 89 0.40 -2.07 -7.99
CA ARG A 89 0.45 -3.52 -8.21
C ARG A 89 -0.34 -4.29 -7.16
N ALA A 90 -0.23 -3.87 -5.91
CA ALA A 90 -0.98 -4.46 -4.83
C ALA A 90 -2.51 -4.28 -5.03
N ILE A 91 -2.95 -3.06 -5.36
CA ILE A 91 -4.35 -2.78 -5.66
C ILE A 91 -4.82 -3.58 -6.87
N ALA A 92 -4.04 -3.64 -7.94
CA ALA A 92 -4.39 -4.42 -9.14
C ALA A 92 -4.59 -5.90 -8.82
N THR A 93 -3.79 -6.48 -7.90
CA THR A 93 -3.99 -7.86 -7.43
C THR A 93 -5.37 -8.02 -6.79
N ALA A 94 -5.78 -7.08 -5.92
CA ALA A 94 -7.09 -7.11 -5.28
C ALA A 94 -8.23 -6.92 -6.30
N VAL A 95 -8.05 -6.01 -7.26
CA VAL A 95 -9.04 -5.74 -8.32
C VAL A 95 -9.20 -6.96 -9.23
N ASN A 96 -8.11 -7.53 -9.72
CA ASN A 96 -8.16 -8.71 -10.59
C ASN A 96 -8.77 -9.94 -9.91
N PHE A 97 -8.80 -9.98 -8.59
CA PHE A 97 -9.31 -11.10 -7.82
C PHE A 97 -10.75 -10.89 -7.31
N LEU A 98 -11.09 -9.66 -6.89
CA LEU A 98 -12.33 -9.36 -6.19
C LEU A 98 -13.27 -8.46 -6.96
N ASP A 99 -12.76 -7.71 -7.95
CA ASP A 99 -13.50 -6.69 -8.72
C ASP A 99 -14.41 -5.81 -7.82
N PRO A 100 -13.82 -5.08 -6.85
CA PRO A 100 -14.60 -4.36 -5.85
C PRO A 100 -15.24 -3.09 -6.41
N ASP A 101 -16.41 -2.70 -5.90
CA ASP A 101 -17.09 -1.43 -6.25
C ASP A 101 -16.32 -0.19 -5.77
N VAL A 102 -15.53 -0.32 -4.71
CA VAL A 102 -14.74 0.77 -4.12
C VAL A 102 -13.57 0.22 -3.30
N LEU A 103 -12.44 0.92 -3.36
CA LEU A 103 -11.26 0.69 -2.51
C LEU A 103 -11.13 1.83 -1.52
N VAL A 104 -11.06 1.50 -0.23
CA VAL A 104 -10.91 2.49 0.84
C VAL A 104 -9.54 2.28 1.49
N LEU A 105 -8.67 3.29 1.39
CA LEU A 105 -7.36 3.26 2.02
C LEU A 105 -7.44 3.84 3.43
N GLY A 106 -6.88 3.12 4.38
CA GLY A 106 -6.77 3.53 5.79
C GLY A 106 -5.31 3.56 6.27
N GLY A 107 -5.11 3.97 7.52
CA GLY A 107 -3.79 4.12 8.11
C GLY A 107 -3.06 5.39 7.69
N GLY A 108 -1.85 5.61 8.23
CA GLY A 108 -1.11 6.87 8.06
C GLY A 108 -0.81 7.24 6.61
N MET A 109 -0.51 6.26 5.76
CA MET A 109 -0.22 6.48 4.35
C MET A 109 -1.43 6.98 3.55
N SER A 110 -2.65 6.70 4.00
CA SER A 110 -3.88 7.18 3.36
C SER A 110 -4.07 8.70 3.44
N ASN A 111 -3.30 9.39 4.28
CA ASN A 111 -3.34 10.85 4.39
C ASN A 111 -2.56 11.57 3.27
N ILE A 112 -1.78 10.84 2.48
CA ILE A 112 -1.01 11.41 1.37
C ILE A 112 -1.92 11.63 0.17
N SER A 113 -2.34 12.87 -0.08
CA SER A 113 -3.31 13.20 -1.13
C SER A 113 -2.84 12.84 -2.55
N ARG A 114 -1.53 12.81 -2.76
CA ARG A 114 -0.90 12.48 -4.04
C ARG A 114 -1.28 11.09 -4.52
N ILE A 115 -1.35 10.08 -3.66
CA ILE A 115 -1.66 8.70 -4.05
C ILE A 115 -3.02 8.57 -4.75
N TYR A 116 -4.00 9.39 -4.39
CA TYR A 116 -5.33 9.37 -5.02
C TYR A 116 -5.35 9.98 -6.43
N LYS A 117 -4.28 10.69 -6.81
CA LYS A 117 -4.13 11.30 -8.13
C LYS A 117 -3.28 10.42 -9.06
N THR A 118 -2.22 9.85 -8.53
CA THR A 118 -1.20 9.11 -9.31
C THR A 118 -1.50 7.62 -9.42
N VAL A 119 -1.89 6.98 -8.31
CA VAL A 119 -2.06 5.53 -8.24
C VAL A 119 -3.13 4.99 -9.19
N PRO A 120 -4.31 5.61 -9.40
CA PRO A 120 -5.31 5.07 -10.32
C PRO A 120 -4.77 4.83 -11.74
N GLY A 121 -4.00 5.77 -12.29
CA GLY A 121 -3.38 5.62 -13.61
C GLY A 121 -2.30 4.53 -13.66
N LEU A 122 -1.66 4.25 -12.53
CA LEU A 122 -0.69 3.16 -12.42
C LEU A 122 -1.38 1.79 -12.30
N VAL A 123 -2.48 1.70 -11.55
CA VAL A 123 -3.27 0.45 -11.38
C VAL A 123 -3.73 -0.08 -12.73
N GLN A 124 -4.18 0.79 -13.60
CA GLN A 124 -4.65 0.44 -14.94
C GLN A 124 -3.64 -0.41 -15.72
N LYS A 125 -2.33 -0.19 -15.54
CA LYS A 125 -1.26 -0.95 -16.22
C LYS A 125 -1.22 -2.43 -15.82
N TRP A 126 -1.75 -2.77 -14.64
CA TRP A 126 -1.66 -4.08 -14.03
C TRP A 126 -3.03 -4.79 -13.95
N THR A 127 -4.10 -4.07 -14.27
CA THR A 127 -5.46 -4.63 -14.27
C THR A 127 -5.70 -5.38 -15.57
N PHE A 128 -6.34 -6.54 -15.46
CA PHE A 128 -6.73 -7.33 -16.64
C PHE A 128 -7.61 -6.49 -17.58
N GLY A 129 -7.30 -6.53 -18.87
CA GLY A 129 -8.01 -5.72 -19.87
C GLY A 129 -7.55 -4.27 -19.95
N GLY A 130 -6.70 -3.78 -19.03
CA GLY A 130 -6.20 -2.40 -19.06
C GLY A 130 -7.23 -1.35 -18.69
N GLU A 131 -8.36 -1.74 -18.09
CA GLU A 131 -9.40 -0.84 -17.60
C GLU A 131 -9.43 -0.83 -16.06
N PHE A 132 -9.41 0.35 -15.48
CA PHE A 132 -9.56 0.53 -14.05
C PHE A 132 -10.39 1.79 -13.77
N THR A 133 -11.61 1.58 -13.30
CA THR A 133 -12.55 2.66 -12.96
C THR A 133 -13.00 2.61 -11.50
N THR A 134 -12.60 1.58 -10.76
CA THR A 134 -12.93 1.44 -9.34
C THR A 134 -12.39 2.62 -8.54
N PRO A 135 -13.24 3.37 -7.84
CA PRO A 135 -12.79 4.54 -7.09
C PRO A 135 -11.91 4.14 -5.89
N ILE A 136 -10.75 4.80 -5.77
CA ILE A 136 -9.91 4.75 -4.58
C ILE A 136 -10.27 5.94 -3.69
N ARG A 137 -10.61 5.70 -2.44
CA ARG A 137 -11.05 6.73 -1.49
C ARG A 137 -10.25 6.69 -0.18
N PRO A 138 -10.00 7.83 0.46
CA PRO A 138 -9.48 7.85 1.82
C PRO A 138 -10.55 7.39 2.80
N ALA A 139 -10.11 6.70 3.85
CA ALA A 139 -11.00 6.34 4.95
C ALA A 139 -11.53 7.60 5.63
N LYS A 140 -12.85 7.64 5.93
CA LYS A 140 -13.52 8.82 6.52
C LYS A 140 -12.87 9.30 7.83
N HIS A 141 -12.24 8.40 8.57
CA HIS A 141 -11.62 8.68 9.86
C HIS A 141 -10.08 8.57 9.82
N GLY A 142 -9.49 8.61 8.62
CA GLY A 142 -8.04 8.56 8.40
C GLY A 142 -7.38 7.33 9.07
N ASP A 143 -6.30 7.57 9.80
CA ASP A 143 -5.53 6.57 10.54
C ASP A 143 -6.29 5.90 11.69
N SER A 144 -7.30 6.58 12.25
CA SER A 144 -8.15 6.05 13.33
C SER A 144 -9.20 5.03 12.86
N SER A 145 -9.36 4.81 11.55
CA SER A 145 -10.43 3.96 11.00
C SER A 145 -10.35 2.52 11.48
N GLY A 146 -9.14 1.95 11.62
CA GLY A 146 -8.95 0.59 12.13
C GLY A 146 -9.39 0.43 13.59
N VAL A 147 -8.98 1.35 14.45
CA VAL A 147 -9.36 1.34 15.89
C VAL A 147 -10.86 1.50 16.06
N ARG A 148 -11.46 2.41 15.27
CA ARG A 148 -12.93 2.61 15.30
C ARG A 148 -13.67 1.38 14.79
N GLY A 149 -13.17 0.75 13.71
CA GLY A 149 -13.74 -0.50 13.20
C GLY A 149 -13.70 -1.62 14.23
N ALA A 150 -12.59 -1.79 14.93
CA ALA A 150 -12.46 -2.75 16.01
C ALA A 150 -13.47 -2.50 17.14
N ALA A 151 -13.70 -1.24 17.52
CA ALA A 151 -14.68 -0.86 18.54
C ALA A 151 -16.15 -1.17 18.16
N TRP A 152 -16.44 -1.39 16.87
CA TRP A 152 -17.78 -1.74 16.37
C TRP A 152 -18.04 -3.26 16.32
N LEU A 153 -17.04 -4.06 16.65
CA LEU A 153 -17.19 -5.52 16.68
C LEU A 153 -17.81 -6.06 17.97
N TRP A 154 -18.03 -5.18 18.96
CA TRP A 154 -18.60 -5.51 20.29
C TRP A 154 -20.03 -5.00 20.45
#